data_692e49b1be9a55649b62837eaddedf3f
#
_entry.id   692e49b1be9a55649b62837eaddedf3f
#
_cell.length_a   1.000
_cell.length_b   1.000
_cell.length_c   1.000
_cell.angle_alpha   90.00
_cell.angle_beta   90.00
_cell.angle_gamma   90.00
#
_symmetry.space_group_name_H-M   'P 1'
#
loop_
_entity.id
_entity.type
_entity.pdbx_description
1 polymer ?
#
loop_
_entity_poly.entity_id
_entity_poly.type
_entity_poly.pdbx_seq_one_letter_code
_entity_poly.pdbx_strand_id
1 'polypeptide(L)'
;MPHQFWLGIAGLALGVAMMAPANAGDLKSEIAPTGKLRVAIGISAAGGAFWSNKTESGAYVGVPVDLGKEMAAQLGVPVEYIAYPNSGQITDAASKDAWDVTFLPQDPERESKMSFGPIYEVADATYIIKAGSPIKDFATLDQPGVKVAAVNSTTTMRGAQAHLKQAKVTGYQTYDEIFNLLKGGEVDAFALSRDQLNAMARKIPGTRVLDETFKQTTTAVAVPLNHPLSLAFVTRFMAEAVTDGVLRRAYDDNGLKDSPIRAK
;
A
#
# COMPACT_ATOMS: atom_id res chain seq x y z
N MET A 1 -53.65 -37.63 47.90
CA MET A 1 -53.40 -36.19 47.66
C MET A 1 -52.10 -36.05 46.87
N PRO A 2 -52.10 -35.76 45.56
CA PRO A 2 -50.88 -35.62 44.80
C PRO A 2 -50.53 -34.10 44.66
N HIS A 3 -49.27 -33.79 44.95
CA HIS A 3 -48.67 -32.47 44.78
C HIS A 3 -48.30 -32.27 43.30
N GLN A 4 -48.86 -31.22 42.68
CA GLN A 4 -48.47 -30.75 41.36
C GLN A 4 -47.26 -29.80 41.45
N PHE A 5 -46.16 -30.19 40.80
CA PHE A 5 -45.00 -29.32 40.58
C PHE A 5 -45.21 -28.55 39.25
N TRP A 6 -45.23 -27.24 39.35
CA TRP A 6 -45.19 -26.34 38.19
C TRP A 6 -43.73 -26.02 37.84
N LEU A 7 -43.28 -26.48 36.68
CA LEU A 7 -41.99 -26.07 36.09
C LEU A 7 -42.22 -24.82 35.24
N GLY A 8 -41.71 -23.68 35.72
CA GLY A 8 -41.68 -22.43 34.95
C GLY A 8 -40.56 -22.47 33.92
N ILE A 9 -40.89 -22.39 32.64
CA ILE A 9 -39.94 -22.24 31.54
C ILE A 9 -39.62 -20.75 31.40
N ALA A 10 -38.42 -20.35 31.84
CA ALA A 10 -37.88 -19.03 31.61
C ALA A 10 -37.37 -18.97 30.14
N GLY A 11 -38.15 -18.29 29.26
CA GLY A 11 -37.75 -18.01 27.90
C GLY A 11 -36.65 -16.96 27.86
N LEU A 12 -35.44 -17.35 27.44
CA LEU A 12 -34.34 -16.42 27.13
C LEU A 12 -34.66 -15.82 25.75
N ALA A 13 -35.13 -14.57 25.73
CA ALA A 13 -35.22 -13.81 24.49
C ALA A 13 -33.83 -13.33 24.07
N LEU A 14 -33.21 -14.00 23.08
CA LEU A 14 -32.03 -13.48 22.38
C LEU A 14 -32.46 -12.20 21.63
N GLY A 15 -32.09 -11.04 22.14
CA GLY A 15 -32.20 -9.78 21.43
C GLY A 15 -31.21 -9.76 20.25
N VAL A 16 -31.69 -10.00 19.04
CA VAL A 16 -30.94 -9.70 17.82
C VAL A 16 -30.91 -8.20 17.71
N ALA A 17 -29.77 -7.57 18.03
CA ALA A 17 -29.54 -6.16 17.75
C ALA A 17 -29.54 -5.99 16.23
N MET A 18 -30.64 -5.51 15.64
CA MET A 18 -30.68 -5.04 14.27
C MET A 18 -29.78 -3.78 14.20
N MET A 19 -28.58 -3.92 13.60
CA MET A 19 -27.81 -2.76 13.16
C MET A 19 -28.65 -2.03 12.10
N ALA A 20 -29.07 -0.80 12.42
CA ALA A 20 -29.73 0.06 11.45
C ALA A 20 -28.78 0.27 10.26
N PRO A 21 -29.31 0.28 9.00
CA PRO A 21 -28.48 0.61 7.86
C PRO A 21 -27.90 2.01 8.02
N ALA A 22 -26.56 2.12 7.97
CA ALA A 22 -25.91 3.43 7.99
C ALA A 22 -26.45 4.27 6.82
N ASN A 23 -26.93 5.49 7.12
CA ASN A 23 -27.42 6.38 6.07
C ASN A 23 -26.29 6.77 5.13
N ALA A 24 -26.57 6.87 3.83
CA ALA A 24 -25.59 7.30 2.82
C ALA A 24 -25.00 8.69 3.14
N GLY A 25 -25.73 9.55 3.88
CA GLY A 25 -25.23 10.83 4.38
C GLY A 25 -24.15 10.68 5.44
N ASP A 26 -24.28 9.71 6.35
CA ASP A 26 -23.30 9.46 7.41
C ASP A 26 -21.99 8.91 6.81
N LEU A 27 -22.07 8.04 5.81
CA LEU A 27 -20.89 7.57 5.09
C LEU A 27 -20.15 8.70 4.38
N LYS A 28 -20.85 9.56 3.63
CA LYS A 28 -20.21 10.69 2.92
C LYS A 28 -19.57 11.68 3.90
N SER A 29 -20.19 11.95 5.02
CA SER A 29 -19.64 12.85 6.05
C SER A 29 -18.39 12.29 6.71
N GLU A 30 -18.22 10.95 6.74
CA GLU A 30 -17.02 10.32 7.29
C GLU A 30 -15.91 10.19 6.25
N ILE A 31 -16.21 9.69 5.01
CA ILE A 31 -15.17 9.36 4.00
C ILE A 31 -14.83 10.53 3.07
N ALA A 32 -15.68 11.54 2.99
CA ALA A 32 -15.49 12.73 2.14
C ALA A 32 -15.92 14.01 2.87
N PRO A 33 -15.35 14.30 4.06
CA PRO A 33 -15.80 15.38 4.94
C PRO A 33 -15.67 16.78 4.30
N THR A 34 -14.79 16.89 3.30
CA THR A 34 -14.59 18.15 2.54
C THR A 34 -15.48 18.29 1.30
N GLY A 35 -16.39 17.32 1.07
CA GLY A 35 -17.19 17.20 -0.15
C GLY A 35 -16.44 16.60 -1.33
N LYS A 36 -15.19 16.15 -1.13
CA LYS A 36 -14.34 15.45 -2.08
C LYS A 36 -13.75 14.21 -1.41
N LEU A 37 -13.47 13.16 -2.19
CA LEU A 37 -12.64 12.04 -1.71
C LEU A 37 -11.16 12.40 -1.87
N ARG A 38 -10.46 12.62 -0.75
CA ARG A 38 -9.02 12.91 -0.73
C ARG A 38 -8.24 11.59 -0.73
N VAL A 39 -7.63 11.26 -1.85
CA VAL A 39 -6.87 10.01 -2.03
C VAL A 39 -5.38 10.31 -1.89
N ALA A 40 -4.74 9.81 -0.83
CA ALA A 40 -3.29 9.92 -0.69
C ALA A 40 -2.59 8.92 -1.60
N ILE A 41 -1.68 9.43 -2.43
CA ILE A 41 -0.91 8.63 -3.39
C ILE A 41 0.60 8.86 -3.21
N GLY A 42 1.38 7.78 -3.28
CA GLY A 42 2.82 7.84 -3.29
C GLY A 42 3.34 8.02 -4.71
N ILE A 43 4.10 9.08 -4.96
CA ILE A 43 4.73 9.30 -6.27
C ILE A 43 6.09 8.63 -6.26
N SER A 44 6.32 7.74 -7.23
CA SER A 44 7.59 7.07 -7.42
C SER A 44 8.22 7.44 -8.76
N ALA A 45 9.35 8.12 -8.72
CA ALA A 45 10.14 8.37 -9.92
C ALA A 45 10.80 7.09 -10.48
N ALA A 46 10.96 6.06 -9.66
CA ALA A 46 11.39 4.74 -10.12
C ALA A 46 10.38 4.13 -11.10
N GLY A 47 9.09 4.50 -10.98
CA GLY A 47 8.00 3.90 -11.73
C GLY A 47 7.34 2.76 -10.93
N GLY A 48 6.60 1.90 -11.62
CA GLY A 48 5.81 0.81 -11.03
C GLY A 48 4.32 1.15 -11.05
N ALA A 49 3.53 0.26 -11.63
CA ALA A 49 2.10 0.48 -11.87
C ALA A 49 1.25 0.40 -10.60
N PHE A 50 1.75 -0.29 -9.55
CA PHE A 50 1.11 -0.35 -8.22
C PHE A 50 1.35 0.90 -7.39
N TRP A 51 2.20 1.82 -7.86
CA TRP A 51 2.41 3.15 -7.33
C TRP A 51 1.83 4.18 -8.29
N SER A 52 1.86 5.44 -7.88
CA SER A 52 1.40 6.51 -8.76
C SER A 52 2.58 7.23 -9.39
N ASN A 53 2.37 7.66 -10.61
CA ASN A 53 3.33 8.45 -11.37
C ASN A 53 2.67 9.73 -11.85
N LYS A 54 3.48 10.73 -12.20
CA LYS A 54 3.01 11.95 -12.83
C LYS A 54 3.44 11.93 -14.29
N THR A 55 2.49 12.12 -15.19
CA THR A 55 2.76 12.26 -16.63
C THR A 55 3.41 13.60 -16.94
N GLU A 56 3.93 13.76 -18.16
CA GLU A 56 4.46 15.04 -18.64
C GLU A 56 3.38 16.14 -18.64
N SER A 57 2.12 15.80 -18.87
CA SER A 57 0.99 16.74 -18.77
C SER A 57 0.61 17.12 -17.34
N GLY A 58 1.24 16.49 -16.34
CA GLY A 58 0.97 16.72 -14.92
C GLY A 58 -0.15 15.87 -14.34
N ALA A 59 -0.80 14.99 -15.11
CA ALA A 59 -1.82 14.08 -14.63
C ALA A 59 -1.20 12.94 -13.81
N TYR A 60 -1.94 12.43 -12.81
CA TYR A 60 -1.56 11.24 -12.09
C TYR A 60 -2.05 9.98 -12.80
N VAL A 61 -1.25 8.91 -12.78
CA VAL A 61 -1.56 7.59 -13.33
C VAL A 61 -1.07 6.49 -12.38
N GLY A 62 -1.67 5.32 -12.44
CA GLY A 62 -1.37 4.18 -11.58
C GLY A 62 -2.63 3.51 -11.03
N VAL A 63 -2.52 2.24 -10.64
CA VAL A 63 -3.64 1.48 -10.07
C VAL A 63 -4.32 2.22 -8.90
N PRO A 64 -3.60 2.84 -7.93
CA PRO A 64 -4.22 3.63 -6.87
C PRO A 64 -5.01 4.83 -7.37
N VAL A 65 -4.59 5.44 -8.48
CA VAL A 65 -5.28 6.59 -9.08
C VAL A 65 -6.62 6.12 -9.67
N ASP A 66 -6.60 5.05 -10.45
CA ASP A 66 -7.82 4.52 -11.08
C ASP A 66 -8.82 4.03 -10.04
N LEU A 67 -8.38 3.28 -9.02
CA LEU A 67 -9.25 2.84 -7.93
C LEU A 67 -9.83 4.01 -7.14
N GLY A 68 -9.02 5.04 -6.84
CA GLY A 68 -9.49 6.26 -6.16
C GLY A 68 -10.56 7.01 -6.97
N LYS A 69 -10.40 7.09 -8.29
CA LYS A 69 -11.37 7.68 -9.19
C LYS A 69 -12.70 6.92 -9.19
N GLU A 70 -12.64 5.60 -9.27
CA GLU A 70 -13.85 4.75 -9.24
C GLU A 70 -14.57 4.82 -7.89
N MET A 71 -13.83 4.86 -6.75
CA MET A 71 -14.41 5.07 -5.42
C MET A 71 -15.16 6.40 -5.34
N ALA A 72 -14.54 7.48 -5.81
CA ALA A 72 -15.16 8.80 -5.82
C ALA A 72 -16.42 8.85 -6.69
N ALA A 73 -16.38 8.19 -7.85
CA ALA A 73 -17.55 8.06 -8.75
C ALA A 73 -18.70 7.30 -8.05
N GLN A 74 -18.42 6.18 -7.37
CA GLN A 74 -19.42 5.42 -6.64
C GLN A 74 -20.02 6.22 -5.46
N LEU A 75 -19.21 7.06 -4.80
CA LEU A 75 -19.69 7.98 -3.75
C LEU A 75 -20.46 9.18 -4.31
N GLY A 76 -20.35 9.46 -5.62
CA GLY A 76 -20.92 10.66 -6.24
C GLY A 76 -20.29 11.96 -5.72
N VAL A 77 -18.96 11.97 -5.56
CA VAL A 77 -18.17 13.14 -5.15
C VAL A 77 -16.94 13.30 -6.07
N PRO A 78 -16.37 14.51 -6.20
CA PRO A 78 -15.09 14.67 -6.88
C PRO A 78 -13.94 13.94 -6.16
N VAL A 79 -12.95 13.44 -6.92
CA VAL A 79 -11.68 12.96 -6.36
C VAL A 79 -10.66 14.10 -6.27
N GLU A 80 -9.86 14.10 -5.19
CA GLU A 80 -8.70 14.95 -5.02
C GLU A 80 -7.49 14.08 -4.65
N TYR A 81 -6.41 14.15 -5.43
CA TYR A 81 -5.19 13.37 -5.14
C TYR A 81 -4.21 14.19 -4.32
N ILE A 82 -3.81 13.66 -3.15
CA ILE A 82 -2.80 14.25 -2.27
C ILE A 82 -1.50 13.47 -2.49
N ALA A 83 -0.57 14.06 -3.23
CA ALA A 83 0.68 13.40 -3.60
C ALA A 83 1.74 13.51 -2.50
N TYR A 84 2.37 12.39 -2.18
CA TYR A 84 3.47 12.29 -1.23
C TYR A 84 4.72 11.70 -1.90
N PRO A 85 5.92 12.13 -1.51
CA PRO A 85 7.18 11.61 -2.07
C PRO A 85 7.42 10.12 -1.78
N ASN A 86 6.79 9.57 -0.73
CA ASN A 86 6.93 8.18 -0.33
C ASN A 86 5.79 7.73 0.59
N SER A 87 5.67 6.42 0.79
CA SER A 87 4.64 5.82 1.64
C SER A 87 4.82 6.10 3.15
N GLY A 88 6.03 6.42 3.60
CA GLY A 88 6.28 6.81 4.99
C GLY A 88 5.57 8.12 5.32
N GLN A 89 5.68 9.12 4.46
CA GLN A 89 5.02 10.41 4.66
C GLN A 89 3.48 10.31 4.62
N ILE A 90 2.91 9.41 3.81
CA ILE A 90 1.47 9.12 3.87
C ILE A 90 1.10 8.56 5.25
N THR A 91 1.92 7.62 5.76
CA THR A 91 1.74 7.03 7.10
C THR A 91 1.81 8.10 8.20
N ASP A 92 2.77 9.02 8.13
CA ASP A 92 2.94 10.10 9.11
C ASP A 92 1.81 11.15 9.05
N ALA A 93 1.10 11.23 7.93
CA ALA A 93 -0.05 12.11 7.75
C ALA A 93 -1.39 11.48 8.19
N ALA A 94 -1.43 10.19 8.52
CA ALA A 94 -2.67 9.46 8.85
C ALA A 94 -3.45 10.06 10.03
N SER A 95 -2.75 10.61 11.04
CA SER A 95 -3.37 11.23 12.23
C SER A 95 -3.66 12.72 12.08
N LYS A 96 -3.44 13.30 10.89
CA LYS A 96 -3.52 14.76 10.65
C LYS A 96 -4.75 15.16 9.84
N ASP A 97 -5.69 14.25 9.62
CA ASP A 97 -6.86 14.47 8.77
C ASP A 97 -6.50 15.03 7.37
N ALA A 98 -5.38 14.57 6.82
CA ALA A 98 -4.84 15.07 5.57
C ALA A 98 -5.35 14.33 4.34
N TRP A 99 -5.94 13.15 4.51
CA TRP A 99 -6.48 12.30 3.45
C TRP A 99 -7.57 11.37 4.01
N ASP A 100 -8.40 10.82 3.14
CA ASP A 100 -9.52 9.95 3.47
C ASP A 100 -9.27 8.49 3.14
N VAL A 101 -8.58 8.22 2.02
CA VAL A 101 -8.26 6.87 1.53
C VAL A 101 -6.82 6.84 1.02
N THR A 102 -6.16 5.70 1.18
CA THR A 102 -4.85 5.45 0.60
C THR A 102 -4.67 3.96 0.24
N PHE A 103 -3.58 3.64 -0.46
CA PHE A 103 -3.22 2.29 -0.90
C PHE A 103 -1.77 2.06 -0.51
N LEU A 104 -1.54 1.27 0.55
CA LEU A 104 -0.21 1.10 1.14
C LEU A 104 0.10 -0.37 1.46
N PRO A 105 1.39 -0.74 1.44
CA PRO A 105 1.84 -1.99 2.04
C PRO A 105 1.45 -2.05 3.52
N GLN A 106 0.82 -3.16 3.92
CA GLN A 106 0.40 -3.40 5.29
C GLN A 106 1.57 -3.88 6.15
N ASP A 107 1.68 -3.37 7.36
CA ASP A 107 2.57 -3.87 8.40
C ASP A 107 2.12 -3.37 9.81
N PRO A 108 2.63 -3.97 10.92
CA PRO A 108 2.20 -3.65 12.27
C PRO A 108 2.35 -2.16 12.66
N GLU A 109 3.36 -1.45 12.15
CA GLU A 109 3.51 -0.02 12.42
C GLU A 109 2.35 0.78 11.81
N ARG A 110 1.97 0.47 10.57
CA ARG A 110 0.87 1.13 9.88
C ARG A 110 -0.48 0.77 10.43
N GLU A 111 -0.68 -0.48 10.85
CA GLU A 111 -1.91 -0.93 11.51
C GLU A 111 -2.20 -0.17 12.82
N SER A 112 -1.17 0.35 13.48
CA SER A 112 -1.35 1.23 14.64
C SER A 112 -1.80 2.65 14.31
N LYS A 113 -1.78 3.04 13.02
CA LYS A 113 -2.05 4.42 12.55
C LYS A 113 -3.23 4.51 11.58
N MET A 114 -3.65 3.40 10.99
CA MET A 114 -4.75 3.34 10.01
C MET A 114 -5.41 1.96 9.99
N SER A 115 -6.65 1.91 9.53
CA SER A 115 -7.41 0.67 9.34
C SER A 115 -7.26 0.19 7.90
N PHE A 116 -6.88 -1.09 7.72
CA PHE A 116 -6.72 -1.69 6.40
C PHE A 116 -7.96 -2.49 5.98
N GLY A 117 -8.37 -2.31 4.75
CA GLY A 117 -9.34 -3.13 4.04
C GLY A 117 -8.66 -4.28 3.27
N PRO A 118 -9.31 -4.85 2.24
CA PRO A 118 -8.80 -5.99 1.50
C PRO A 118 -7.45 -5.71 0.80
N ILE A 119 -6.62 -6.75 0.80
CA ILE A 119 -5.37 -6.79 0.03
C ILE A 119 -5.73 -6.95 -1.45
N TYR A 120 -5.08 -6.20 -2.32
CA TYR A 120 -5.24 -6.32 -3.78
C TYR A 120 -3.94 -6.65 -4.51
N GLU A 121 -2.78 -6.50 -3.84
CA GLU A 121 -1.47 -6.80 -4.41
C GLU A 121 -0.59 -7.55 -3.40
N VAL A 122 0.27 -8.44 -3.91
CA VAL A 122 1.38 -9.05 -3.17
C VAL A 122 2.66 -8.79 -3.96
N ALA A 123 3.57 -8.01 -3.39
CA ALA A 123 4.84 -7.64 -3.99
C ALA A 123 6.02 -8.28 -3.27
N ASP A 124 7.00 -8.75 -4.03
CA ASP A 124 8.30 -9.19 -3.52
C ASP A 124 9.22 -7.98 -3.31
N ALA A 125 9.89 -7.92 -2.18
CA ALA A 125 10.95 -6.96 -1.90
C ALA A 125 12.32 -7.62 -2.03
N THR A 126 13.23 -6.95 -2.75
CA THR A 126 14.59 -7.41 -3.00
C THR A 126 15.54 -6.21 -3.09
N TYR A 127 16.71 -6.40 -3.70
CA TYR A 127 17.71 -5.36 -3.88
C TYR A 127 18.09 -5.20 -5.35
N ILE A 128 18.27 -3.94 -5.79
CA ILE A 128 19.00 -3.63 -7.01
C ILE A 128 20.45 -3.32 -6.62
N ILE A 129 21.39 -3.84 -7.41
CA ILE A 129 22.83 -3.72 -7.19
C ILE A 129 23.41 -2.76 -8.21
N LYS A 130 24.35 -1.89 -7.78
CA LYS A 130 25.02 -0.95 -8.67
C LYS A 130 25.79 -1.64 -9.79
N ALA A 131 26.01 -0.94 -10.89
CA ALA A 131 26.78 -1.43 -12.01
C ALA A 131 28.22 -1.83 -11.60
N GLY A 132 28.73 -2.92 -12.18
CA GLY A 132 30.10 -3.42 -11.94
C GLY A 132 30.36 -4.02 -10.56
N SER A 133 29.36 -4.12 -9.68
CA SER A 133 29.51 -4.71 -8.35
C SER A 133 29.69 -6.23 -8.41
N PRO A 134 30.57 -6.82 -7.56
CA PRO A 134 30.73 -8.27 -7.43
C PRO A 134 29.60 -8.95 -6.64
N ILE A 135 28.68 -8.18 -6.02
CA ILE A 135 27.54 -8.72 -5.25
C ILE A 135 26.63 -9.51 -6.19
N LYS A 136 26.35 -10.78 -5.88
CA LYS A 136 25.58 -11.70 -6.73
C LYS A 136 24.28 -12.18 -6.09
N ASP A 137 24.24 -12.22 -4.78
CA ASP A 137 23.19 -12.80 -3.94
C ASP A 137 23.15 -12.13 -2.56
N PHE A 138 22.25 -12.56 -1.69
CA PHE A 138 22.13 -11.99 -0.33
C PHE A 138 23.35 -12.28 0.53
N ALA A 139 24.03 -13.41 0.35
CA ALA A 139 25.22 -13.75 1.14
C ALA A 139 26.38 -12.80 0.82
N THR A 140 26.56 -12.43 -0.44
CA THR A 140 27.57 -11.45 -0.86
C THR A 140 27.17 -10.01 -0.66
N LEU A 141 25.86 -9.74 -0.50
CA LEU A 141 25.33 -8.42 -0.13
C LEU A 141 25.52 -8.13 1.36
N ASP A 142 25.25 -9.11 2.24
CA ASP A 142 25.32 -8.91 3.70
C ASP A 142 26.76 -9.02 4.23
N GLN A 143 27.61 -8.10 3.80
CA GLN A 143 29.02 -8.05 4.20
C GLN A 143 29.36 -6.69 4.85
N PRO A 144 30.34 -6.66 5.78
CA PRO A 144 30.82 -5.41 6.35
C PRO A 144 31.30 -4.44 5.27
N GLY A 145 30.88 -3.18 5.39
CA GLY A 145 31.26 -2.11 4.46
C GLY A 145 30.32 -1.95 3.26
N VAL A 146 29.44 -2.90 3.00
CA VAL A 146 28.41 -2.76 1.96
C VAL A 146 27.37 -1.72 2.40
N LYS A 147 27.08 -0.77 1.51
CA LYS A 147 26.16 0.35 1.73
C LYS A 147 24.83 0.07 1.04
N VAL A 148 23.79 -0.21 1.81
CA VAL A 148 22.44 -0.44 1.31
C VAL A 148 21.57 0.78 1.58
N ALA A 149 20.97 1.34 0.55
CA ALA A 149 20.00 2.43 0.66
C ALA A 149 18.58 1.88 0.83
N ALA A 150 17.73 2.62 1.51
CA ALA A 150 16.28 2.40 1.56
C ALA A 150 15.55 3.73 1.79
N VAL A 151 14.27 3.82 1.42
CA VAL A 151 13.46 5.02 1.70
C VAL A 151 12.97 4.96 3.14
N ASN A 152 13.12 6.06 3.87
CA ASN A 152 12.72 6.19 5.27
C ASN A 152 11.25 5.82 5.51
N SER A 153 10.96 5.23 6.66
CA SER A 153 9.61 4.88 7.13
C SER A 153 8.83 3.96 6.19
N THR A 154 9.54 3.17 5.35
CA THR A 154 8.91 2.19 4.45
C THR A 154 8.98 0.76 5.01
N THR A 155 8.04 -0.09 4.57
CA THR A 155 8.05 -1.52 4.89
C THR A 155 9.30 -2.22 4.35
N THR A 156 9.83 -1.76 3.20
CA THR A 156 11.05 -2.30 2.59
C THR A 156 12.29 -1.93 3.40
N MET A 157 12.38 -0.71 3.94
CA MET A 157 13.46 -0.33 4.84
C MET A 157 13.47 -1.20 6.10
N ARG A 158 12.34 -1.34 6.77
CA ARG A 158 12.22 -2.20 7.96
C ARG A 158 12.55 -3.66 7.65
N GLY A 159 12.09 -4.15 6.48
CA GLY A 159 12.43 -5.49 6.01
C GLY A 159 13.93 -5.68 5.76
N ALA A 160 14.58 -4.73 5.09
CA ALA A 160 16.02 -4.77 4.83
C ALA A 160 16.83 -4.73 6.12
N GLN A 161 16.46 -3.87 7.08
CA GLN A 161 17.09 -3.79 8.41
C GLN A 161 16.95 -5.09 9.22
N ALA A 162 15.79 -5.76 9.10
CA ALA A 162 15.59 -7.06 9.75
C ALA A 162 16.36 -8.20 9.07
N HIS A 163 16.53 -8.12 7.75
CA HIS A 163 17.17 -9.15 6.94
C HIS A 163 18.71 -9.08 7.05
N LEU A 164 19.30 -7.90 6.86
CA LEU A 164 20.76 -7.71 6.85
C LEU A 164 21.33 -7.59 8.26
N LYS A 165 22.45 -8.25 8.50
CA LYS A 165 23.12 -8.30 9.81
C LYS A 165 24.46 -7.58 9.83
N GLN A 166 25.14 -7.48 8.70
CA GLN A 166 26.50 -6.93 8.56
C GLN A 166 26.52 -5.69 7.66
N ALA A 167 25.77 -5.70 6.56
CA ALA A 167 25.65 -4.56 5.67
C ALA A 167 24.87 -3.42 6.33
N LYS A 168 25.33 -2.18 6.08
CA LYS A 168 24.68 -0.99 6.66
C LYS A 168 23.51 -0.52 5.81
N VAL A 169 22.29 -0.57 6.36
CA VAL A 169 21.09 0.03 5.75
C VAL A 169 20.97 1.49 6.19
N THR A 170 21.00 2.40 5.22
CA THR A 170 20.85 3.85 5.43
C THR A 170 19.56 4.33 4.78
N GLY A 171 18.75 5.08 5.54
CA GLY A 171 17.49 5.65 5.06
C GLY A 171 17.70 7.02 4.40
N TYR A 172 16.97 7.26 3.32
CA TYR A 172 16.93 8.50 2.55
C TYR A 172 15.50 8.99 2.39
N GLN A 173 15.30 10.26 2.02
CA GLN A 173 13.97 10.86 1.99
C GLN A 173 13.18 10.53 0.73
N THR A 174 13.85 10.39 -0.41
CA THR A 174 13.20 10.20 -1.71
C THR A 174 13.83 9.09 -2.54
N TYR A 175 13.05 8.56 -3.47
CA TYR A 175 13.53 7.61 -4.49
C TYR A 175 14.56 8.24 -5.42
N ASP A 176 14.37 9.52 -5.80
CA ASP A 176 15.28 10.25 -6.70
C ASP A 176 16.67 10.43 -6.09
N GLU A 177 16.73 10.70 -4.79
CA GLU A 177 17.99 10.78 -4.06
C GLU A 177 18.74 9.44 -4.19
N ILE A 178 18.08 8.32 -3.88
CA ILE A 178 18.71 6.99 -3.96
C ILE A 178 19.04 6.61 -5.41
N PHE A 179 18.18 6.96 -6.37
CA PHE A 179 18.44 6.74 -7.79
C PHE A 179 19.77 7.38 -8.22
N ASN A 180 20.00 8.62 -7.83
CA ASN A 180 21.25 9.34 -8.13
C ASN A 180 22.45 8.74 -7.43
N LEU A 181 22.34 8.38 -6.15
CA LEU A 181 23.40 7.73 -5.38
C LEU A 181 23.79 6.36 -5.98
N LEU A 182 22.80 5.56 -6.39
CA LEU A 182 23.04 4.26 -7.04
C LEU A 182 23.71 4.44 -8.40
N LYS A 183 23.25 5.40 -9.19
CA LYS A 183 23.83 5.74 -10.51
C LYS A 183 25.26 6.27 -10.37
N GLY A 184 25.53 7.06 -9.33
CA GLY A 184 26.86 7.58 -9.01
C GLY A 184 27.79 6.55 -8.36
N GLY A 185 27.26 5.38 -7.96
CA GLY A 185 28.04 4.33 -7.28
C GLY A 185 28.33 4.61 -5.80
N GLU A 186 27.68 5.62 -5.22
CA GLU A 186 27.88 6.03 -3.81
C GLU A 186 27.26 5.06 -2.80
N VAL A 187 26.22 4.30 -3.24
CA VAL A 187 25.64 3.15 -2.55
C VAL A 187 25.83 1.89 -3.39
N ASP A 188 25.91 0.74 -2.73
CA ASP A 188 26.14 -0.54 -3.40
C ASP A 188 24.84 -1.20 -3.83
N ALA A 189 23.77 -0.97 -3.06
CA ALA A 189 22.45 -1.55 -3.30
C ALA A 189 21.32 -0.63 -2.82
N PHE A 190 20.11 -0.87 -3.37
CA PHE A 190 18.88 -0.24 -2.92
C PHE A 190 17.78 -1.29 -2.69
N ALA A 191 17.15 -1.27 -1.51
CA ALA A 191 16.05 -2.14 -1.11
C ALA A 191 14.69 -1.54 -1.49
N LEU A 192 13.93 -2.23 -2.34
CA LEU A 192 12.60 -1.78 -2.77
C LEU A 192 11.76 -2.98 -3.28
N SER A 193 10.51 -2.73 -3.71
CA SER A 193 9.72 -3.74 -4.40
C SER A 193 10.34 -4.09 -5.77
N ARG A 194 10.26 -5.35 -6.14
CA ARG A 194 10.89 -5.91 -7.35
C ARG A 194 10.43 -5.20 -8.63
N ASP A 195 9.15 -4.88 -8.74
CA ASP A 195 8.58 -4.18 -9.90
C ASP A 195 9.21 -2.80 -10.10
N GLN A 196 9.35 -2.02 -9.03
CA GLN A 196 10.00 -0.71 -9.03
C GLN A 196 11.51 -0.83 -9.32
N LEU A 197 12.18 -1.83 -8.74
CA LEU A 197 13.61 -2.08 -9.02
C LEU A 197 13.84 -2.48 -10.49
N ASN A 198 12.96 -3.29 -11.08
CA ASN A 198 13.00 -3.63 -12.49
C ASN A 198 12.79 -2.39 -13.38
N ALA A 199 11.87 -1.49 -12.99
CA ALA A 199 11.69 -0.23 -13.68
C ALA A 199 12.93 0.68 -13.57
N MET A 200 13.58 0.70 -12.42
CA MET A 200 14.82 1.44 -12.18
C MET A 200 15.99 0.85 -12.99
N ALA A 201 16.15 -0.48 -13.04
CA ALA A 201 17.20 -1.14 -13.78
C ALA A 201 17.18 -0.79 -15.29
N ARG A 202 15.97 -0.59 -15.86
CA ARG A 202 15.85 -0.13 -17.25
C ARG A 202 16.39 1.30 -17.47
N LYS A 203 16.46 2.11 -16.42
CA LYS A 203 16.94 3.50 -16.46
C LYS A 203 18.42 3.65 -16.10
N ILE A 204 19.02 2.66 -15.42
CA ILE A 204 20.44 2.66 -15.02
C ILE A 204 21.13 1.43 -15.61
N PRO A 205 21.75 1.54 -16.78
CA PRO A 205 22.43 0.42 -17.43
C PRO A 205 23.50 -0.22 -16.54
N GLY A 206 23.61 -1.55 -16.60
CA GLY A 206 24.60 -2.33 -15.86
C GLY A 206 24.21 -2.63 -14.39
N THR A 207 23.12 -2.08 -13.90
CA THR A 207 22.55 -2.51 -12.60
C THR A 207 21.87 -3.86 -12.73
N ARG A 208 21.72 -4.57 -11.61
CA ARG A 208 21.09 -5.89 -11.55
C ARG A 208 20.16 -5.99 -10.34
N VAL A 209 18.96 -6.49 -10.57
CA VAL A 209 18.02 -6.85 -9.49
C VAL A 209 18.32 -8.29 -9.07
N LEU A 210 18.45 -8.53 -7.75
CA LEU A 210 18.68 -9.89 -7.24
C LEU A 210 17.41 -10.74 -7.37
N ASP A 211 17.59 -12.03 -7.64
CA ASP A 211 16.47 -12.99 -7.81
C ASP A 211 15.80 -13.36 -6.49
N GLU A 212 16.55 -13.30 -5.39
CA GLU A 212 16.07 -13.63 -4.05
C GLU A 212 15.09 -12.58 -3.52
N THR A 213 14.17 -12.99 -2.66
CA THR A 213 13.17 -12.13 -1.99
C THR A 213 13.41 -12.14 -0.49
N PHE A 214 13.70 -10.99 0.12
CA PHE A 214 13.86 -10.91 1.57
C PHE A 214 12.54 -10.71 2.32
N LYS A 215 11.50 -10.23 1.64
CA LYS A 215 10.18 -10.00 2.21
C LYS A 215 9.11 -9.97 1.13
N GLN A 216 7.97 -10.60 1.41
CA GLN A 216 6.73 -10.31 0.68
C GLN A 216 5.96 -9.22 1.42
N THR A 217 5.43 -8.26 0.68
CA THR A 217 4.56 -7.20 1.19
C THR A 217 3.20 -7.31 0.54
N THR A 218 2.16 -7.12 1.33
CA THR A 218 0.77 -7.06 0.86
C THR A 218 0.33 -5.62 0.83
N THR A 219 -0.13 -5.13 -0.33
CA THR A 219 -0.72 -3.79 -0.45
C THR A 219 -2.23 -3.88 -0.34
N ALA A 220 -2.80 -3.04 0.51
CA ALA A 220 -4.23 -2.96 0.77
C ALA A 220 -4.71 -1.51 0.69
N VAL A 221 -6.02 -1.34 0.49
CA VAL A 221 -6.67 -0.06 0.71
C VAL A 221 -6.69 0.25 2.21
N ALA A 222 -6.52 1.50 2.59
CA ALA A 222 -6.56 1.90 3.99
C ALA A 222 -7.30 3.24 4.18
N VAL A 223 -7.87 3.39 5.37
CA VAL A 223 -8.55 4.61 5.83
C VAL A 223 -7.98 5.01 7.20
N PRO A 224 -8.12 6.27 7.65
CA PRO A 224 -7.69 6.67 9.00
C PRO A 224 -8.34 5.80 10.09
N LEU A 225 -7.70 5.74 11.28
CA LEU A 225 -8.27 5.01 12.43
C LEU A 225 -9.62 5.61 12.85
N ASN A 226 -10.48 4.77 13.41
CA ASN A 226 -11.80 5.16 13.94
C ASN A 226 -12.79 5.68 12.88
N HIS A 227 -12.64 5.20 11.62
CA HIS A 227 -13.55 5.49 10.52
C HIS A 227 -14.25 4.19 10.03
N PRO A 228 -15.18 3.62 10.82
CA PRO A 228 -15.77 2.31 10.54
C PRO A 228 -16.64 2.29 9.29
N LEU A 229 -17.33 3.37 8.96
CA LEU A 229 -18.16 3.45 7.75
C LEU A 229 -17.27 3.52 6.50
N SER A 230 -16.18 4.27 6.57
CA SER A 230 -15.17 4.35 5.51
C SER A 230 -14.51 2.99 5.27
N LEU A 231 -14.14 2.28 6.34
CA LEU A 231 -13.58 0.94 6.25
C LEU A 231 -14.57 -0.05 5.63
N ALA A 232 -15.83 -0.03 6.05
CA ALA A 232 -16.88 -0.86 5.48
C ALA A 232 -17.11 -0.57 3.99
N PHE A 233 -17.09 0.70 3.60
CA PHE A 233 -17.22 1.12 2.20
C PHE A 233 -16.05 0.62 1.35
N VAL A 234 -14.78 0.88 1.74
CA VAL A 234 -13.63 0.45 0.93
C VAL A 234 -13.52 -1.07 0.85
N THR A 235 -13.95 -1.78 1.92
CA THR A 235 -14.00 -3.26 1.91
C THR A 235 -14.99 -3.78 0.88
N ARG A 236 -16.22 -3.23 0.87
CA ARG A 236 -17.23 -3.59 -0.13
C ARG A 236 -16.80 -3.21 -1.53
N PHE A 237 -16.29 -1.98 -1.71
CA PHE A 237 -15.80 -1.50 -3.00
C PHE A 237 -14.74 -2.44 -3.59
N MET A 238 -13.76 -2.86 -2.81
CA MET A 238 -12.71 -3.75 -3.30
C MET A 238 -13.24 -5.14 -3.69
N ALA A 239 -14.20 -5.68 -2.95
CA ALA A 239 -14.87 -6.94 -3.30
C ALA A 239 -15.65 -6.81 -4.62
N GLU A 240 -16.41 -5.72 -4.80
CA GLU A 240 -17.13 -5.41 -6.04
C GLU A 240 -16.15 -5.16 -7.19
N ALA A 241 -15.05 -4.43 -6.98
CA ALA A 241 -14.04 -4.13 -7.99
C ALA A 241 -13.38 -5.39 -8.58
N VAL A 242 -13.28 -6.46 -7.79
CA VAL A 242 -12.82 -7.77 -8.29
C VAL A 242 -13.88 -8.40 -9.19
N THR A 243 -15.14 -8.45 -8.75
CA THR A 243 -16.23 -9.13 -9.45
C THR A 243 -16.68 -8.41 -10.71
N ASP A 244 -16.71 -7.08 -10.69
CA ASP A 244 -17.15 -6.23 -11.80
C ASP A 244 -16.00 -5.87 -12.77
N GLY A 245 -14.81 -6.41 -12.51
CA GLY A 245 -13.64 -6.24 -13.35
C GLY A 245 -12.99 -4.84 -13.28
N VAL A 246 -13.38 -3.99 -12.34
CA VAL A 246 -12.76 -2.67 -12.12
C VAL A 246 -11.28 -2.82 -11.79
N LEU A 247 -10.94 -3.73 -10.87
CA LEU A 247 -9.54 -3.99 -10.49
C LEU A 247 -8.75 -4.55 -11.68
N ARG A 248 -9.34 -5.43 -12.51
CA ARG A 248 -8.69 -5.95 -13.71
C ARG A 248 -8.41 -4.84 -14.72
N ARG A 249 -9.39 -3.97 -14.98
CA ARG A 249 -9.19 -2.80 -15.86
C ARG A 249 -8.09 -1.88 -15.34
N ALA A 250 -8.10 -1.55 -14.03
CA ALA A 250 -7.05 -0.72 -13.44
C ALA A 250 -5.64 -1.34 -13.63
N TYR A 251 -5.51 -2.67 -13.58
CA TYR A 251 -4.26 -3.35 -13.89
C TYR A 251 -3.89 -3.23 -15.36
N ASP A 252 -4.83 -3.54 -16.26
CA ASP A 252 -4.62 -3.56 -17.71
C ASP A 252 -4.23 -2.19 -18.25
N ASP A 253 -4.91 -1.13 -17.80
CA ASP A 253 -4.67 0.25 -18.20
C ASP A 253 -3.29 0.77 -17.73
N ASN A 254 -2.75 0.16 -16.67
CA ASN A 254 -1.41 0.47 -16.15
C ASN A 254 -0.33 -0.54 -16.59
N GLY A 255 -0.59 -1.35 -17.63
CA GLY A 255 0.40 -2.24 -18.23
C GLY A 255 0.63 -3.55 -17.47
N LEU A 256 -0.27 -3.94 -16.57
CA LEU A 256 -0.20 -5.15 -15.74
C LEU A 256 -1.10 -6.28 -16.27
N LYS A 257 -1.28 -6.40 -17.59
CA LYS A 257 -2.20 -7.37 -18.21
C LYS A 257 -1.97 -8.82 -17.78
N ASP A 258 -0.70 -9.20 -17.61
CA ASP A 258 -0.31 -10.56 -17.22
C ASP A 258 -0.16 -10.74 -15.70
N SER A 259 -0.37 -9.67 -14.92
CA SER A 259 -0.26 -9.74 -13.46
C SER A 259 -1.52 -10.39 -12.87
N PRO A 260 -1.37 -11.44 -12.03
CA PRO A 260 -2.51 -12.07 -11.40
C PRO A 260 -3.14 -11.11 -10.37
N ILE A 261 -4.47 -11.09 -10.33
CA ILE A 261 -5.20 -10.44 -9.24
C ILE A 261 -5.10 -11.34 -8.02
N ARG A 262 -4.49 -10.83 -6.95
CA ARG A 262 -4.29 -11.53 -5.68
C ARG A 262 -5.11 -10.90 -4.56
N ALA A 263 -6.31 -10.42 -4.88
CA ALA A 263 -7.24 -9.87 -3.89
C ALA A 263 -7.66 -10.95 -2.89
N LYS A 264 -7.61 -10.61 -1.58
CA LYS A 264 -8.06 -11.45 -0.46
C LYS A 264 -8.88 -10.62 0.52
#